data_314232d64e36eb0b5f7fa1c307ba761a
#
_entry.id   314232d64e36eb0b5f7fa1c307ba761a
#
_cell.length_a   1.000
_cell.length_b   1.000
_cell.length_c   1.000
_cell.angle_alpha   90.00
_cell.angle_beta   90.00
_cell.angle_gamma   90.00
#
_symmetry.space_group_name_H-M   'P 1'
#
loop_
_entity.id
_entity.type
_entity.pdbx_description
1 polymer ?
#
loop_
_entity_poly.entity_id
_entity_poly.type
_entity_poly.pdbx_seq_one_letter_code
_entity_poly.pdbx_strand_id
1 'polypeptide(L)'
;ERIVMTRSAAQFVSPLSLRSIAGVPVIQDDWNSFSTADLHHVELGETSDVILVYPATVNYLMRVSLLAFDTPSVAAIATGACTTVLCPSLPPRIVEHPLYLAARDRIQAVPQYRMVEPVVGESLASAAPGSVPPPLWELWPDLEGMVTQP
;
A
#
# COMPACT_ATOMS: atom_id res chain seq x y z
N GLU A 1 3.27 -0.22 15.49
CA GLU A 1 2.41 -0.21 14.29
C GLU A 1 1.87 1.18 13.99
N ARG A 2 1.69 1.52 12.72
CA ARG A 2 1.16 2.81 12.27
C ARG A 2 0.33 2.62 11.01
N ILE A 3 -0.68 3.43 10.82
CA ILE A 3 -1.48 3.45 9.59
C ILE A 3 -1.25 4.78 8.89
N VAL A 4 -0.81 4.72 7.64
CA VAL A 4 -0.71 5.88 6.75
C VAL A 4 -1.87 5.82 5.77
N MET A 5 -2.72 6.85 5.80
CA MET A 5 -3.96 6.89 5.03
C MET A 5 -3.86 7.90 3.90
N THR A 6 -4.03 7.45 2.66
CA THR A 6 -4.08 8.36 1.52
C THR A 6 -5.33 9.25 1.58
N ARG A 7 -5.27 10.44 0.95
CA ARG A 7 -6.43 11.33 0.85
C ARG A 7 -7.66 10.65 0.21
N SER A 8 -7.45 9.75 -0.75
CA SER A 8 -8.53 8.98 -1.36
C SER A 8 -9.14 7.97 -0.40
N ALA A 9 -8.32 7.29 0.41
CA ALA A 9 -8.81 6.33 1.40
C ALA A 9 -9.73 7.00 2.44
N ALA A 10 -9.43 8.26 2.81
CA ALA A 10 -10.24 9.04 3.74
C ALA A 10 -11.67 9.36 3.23
N GLN A 11 -11.95 9.15 1.95
CA GLN A 11 -13.31 9.27 1.38
C GLN A 11 -14.16 8.01 1.63
N PHE A 12 -13.55 6.87 1.94
CA PHE A 12 -14.23 5.60 2.19
C PHE A 12 -14.36 5.28 3.67
N VAL A 13 -13.36 5.63 4.46
CA VAL A 13 -13.35 5.39 5.90
C VAL A 13 -12.78 6.61 6.63
N SER A 14 -13.40 7.00 7.73
CA SER A 14 -12.88 8.13 8.49
C SER A 14 -11.59 7.76 9.25
N PRO A 15 -10.59 8.67 9.31
CA PRO A 15 -9.40 8.44 10.12
C PRO A 15 -9.70 8.13 11.59
N LEU A 16 -10.74 8.78 12.14
CA LEU A 16 -11.18 8.57 13.51
C LEU A 16 -11.73 7.16 13.73
N SER A 17 -12.59 6.69 12.82
CA SER A 17 -13.15 5.32 12.90
C SER A 17 -12.03 4.29 12.80
N LEU A 18 -11.12 4.46 11.85
CA LEU A 18 -10.00 3.54 11.66
C LEU A 18 -9.09 3.51 12.89
N ARG A 19 -8.74 4.67 13.44
CA ARG A 19 -7.96 4.77 14.68
C ARG A 19 -8.66 4.08 15.86
N SER A 20 -9.97 4.26 15.99
CA SER A 20 -10.74 3.66 17.10
C SER A 20 -10.80 2.14 17.00
N ILE A 21 -10.85 1.59 15.79
CA ILE A 21 -10.90 0.14 15.57
C ILE A 21 -9.51 -0.48 15.69
N ALA A 22 -8.51 0.13 15.08
CA ALA A 22 -7.16 -0.42 15.02
C ALA A 22 -6.34 -0.17 16.30
N GLY A 23 -6.71 0.84 17.11
CA GLY A 23 -5.97 1.19 18.33
C GLY A 23 -4.59 1.80 18.10
N VAL A 24 -4.24 2.11 16.84
CA VAL A 24 -2.92 2.66 16.46
C VAL A 24 -3.06 4.05 15.83
N PRO A 25 -1.99 4.87 15.80
CA PRO A 25 -2.00 6.16 15.13
C PRO A 25 -2.35 6.05 13.65
N VAL A 26 -3.24 6.92 13.17
CA VAL A 26 -3.58 7.08 11.76
C VAL A 26 -3.09 8.45 11.29
N ILE A 27 -2.20 8.47 10.31
CA ILE A 27 -1.55 9.67 9.79
C ILE A 27 -1.98 9.85 8.33
N GLN A 28 -2.29 11.07 7.94
CA GLN A 28 -2.59 11.37 6.53
C GLN A 28 -1.30 11.29 5.70
N ASP A 29 -1.40 10.75 4.48
CA ASP A 29 -0.29 10.64 3.53
C ASP A 29 -0.03 11.99 2.83
N ASP A 30 0.38 12.96 3.61
CA ASP A 30 0.83 14.26 3.14
C ASP A 30 1.97 14.80 4.00
N TRP A 31 2.81 15.66 3.40
CA TRP A 31 4.02 16.18 4.03
C TRP A 31 3.74 17.01 5.29
N ASN A 32 2.61 17.72 5.36
CA ASN A 32 2.25 18.53 6.53
C ASN A 32 1.90 17.62 7.72
N SER A 33 1.11 16.57 7.49
CA SER A 33 0.71 15.60 8.51
C SER A 33 1.91 14.86 9.07
N PHE A 34 2.88 14.49 8.23
CA PHE A 34 4.12 13.87 8.65
C PHE A 34 4.99 14.83 9.48
N SER A 35 5.15 16.06 9.05
CA SER A 35 5.87 17.09 9.80
C SER A 35 5.23 17.37 11.16
N THR A 36 3.89 17.45 11.23
CA THR A 36 3.16 17.68 12.48
C THR A 36 3.26 16.49 13.44
N ALA A 37 3.37 15.27 12.91
CA ALA A 37 3.55 14.05 13.70
C ALA A 37 5.01 13.80 14.10
N ASP A 38 5.93 14.69 13.74
CA ASP A 38 7.39 14.51 13.91
C ASP A 38 7.88 13.17 13.34
N LEU A 39 7.33 12.80 12.20
CA LEU A 39 7.62 11.55 11.50
C LEU A 39 8.35 11.82 10.20
N HIS A 40 9.51 11.20 10.05
CA HIS A 40 10.26 11.27 8.80
C HIS A 40 10.01 10.03 7.93
N HIS A 41 9.80 10.23 6.63
CA HIS A 41 9.57 9.13 5.69
C HIS A 41 10.76 8.15 5.64
N VAL A 42 11.98 8.65 5.80
CA VAL A 42 13.19 7.80 5.88
C VAL A 42 13.14 6.91 7.12
N GLU A 43 12.87 7.50 8.30
CA GLU A 43 12.71 6.75 9.55
C GLU A 43 11.60 5.69 9.43
N LEU A 44 10.46 6.05 8.81
CA LEU A 44 9.38 5.09 8.58
C LEU A 44 9.85 3.91 7.72
N GLY A 45 10.61 4.18 6.66
CA GLY A 45 11.17 3.13 5.80
C GLY A 45 12.23 2.26 6.48
N GLU A 46 13.08 2.88 7.32
CA GLU A 46 14.20 2.19 8.00
C GLU A 46 13.75 1.40 9.23
N THR A 47 12.71 1.86 9.96
CA THR A 47 12.26 1.22 11.21
C THR A 47 11.09 0.26 11.02
N SER A 48 10.57 0.10 9.81
CA SER A 48 9.51 -0.84 9.51
C SER A 48 10.08 -2.23 9.24
N ASP A 49 9.49 -3.27 9.83
CA ASP A 49 9.79 -4.67 9.52
C ASP A 49 9.16 -5.05 8.17
N VAL A 50 7.96 -4.56 7.92
CA VAL A 50 7.22 -4.75 6.67
C VAL A 50 6.32 -3.53 6.40
N ILE A 51 6.19 -3.15 5.14
CA ILE A 51 5.22 -2.15 4.69
C ILE A 51 4.14 -2.85 3.89
N LEU A 52 2.89 -2.76 4.34
CA LEU A 52 1.73 -3.29 3.62
C LEU A 52 0.94 -2.15 2.96
N VAL A 53 0.73 -2.24 1.65
CA VAL A 53 -0.15 -1.34 0.89
C VAL A 53 -1.44 -2.07 0.55
N TYR A 54 -2.52 -1.74 1.24
CA TYR A 54 -3.79 -2.45 1.15
C TYR A 54 -5.00 -1.51 1.19
N PRO A 55 -5.80 -1.43 0.13
CA PRO A 55 -5.52 -1.91 -1.22
C PRO A 55 -4.54 -0.99 -1.97
N ALA A 56 -3.71 -1.56 -2.84
CA ALA A 56 -2.86 -0.82 -3.75
C ALA A 56 -3.63 -0.50 -5.05
N THR A 57 -4.11 0.73 -5.18
CA THR A 57 -4.82 1.17 -6.40
C THR A 57 -3.86 1.31 -7.59
N VAL A 58 -4.41 1.33 -8.81
CA VAL A 58 -3.62 1.58 -10.04
C VAL A 58 -2.75 2.82 -9.89
N ASN A 59 -3.33 3.94 -9.42
CA ASN A 59 -2.58 5.17 -9.23
C ASN A 59 -1.40 4.98 -8.26
N TYR A 60 -1.62 4.28 -7.15
CA TYR A 60 -0.57 4.04 -6.17
C TYR A 60 0.56 3.17 -6.74
N LEU A 61 0.21 2.08 -7.45
CA LEU A 61 1.18 1.20 -8.11
C LEU A 61 2.00 1.93 -9.17
N MET A 62 1.36 2.78 -9.99
CA MET A 62 2.06 3.60 -10.98
C MET A 62 3.09 4.53 -10.30
N ARG A 63 2.73 5.18 -9.20
CA ARG A 63 3.63 6.06 -8.44
C ARG A 63 4.82 5.31 -7.85
N VAL A 64 4.59 4.14 -7.26
CA VAL A 64 5.67 3.27 -6.75
C VAL A 64 6.59 2.85 -7.89
N SER A 65 6.04 2.41 -9.04
CA SER A 65 6.82 1.96 -10.20
C SER A 65 7.72 3.03 -10.83
N LEU A 66 7.41 4.30 -10.56
CA LEU A 66 8.15 5.47 -11.08
C LEU A 66 8.99 6.18 -10.01
N LEU A 67 9.00 5.67 -8.76
CA LEU A 67 9.61 6.36 -7.61
C LEU A 67 9.12 7.81 -7.49
N ALA A 68 7.82 8.03 -7.59
CA ALA A 68 7.23 9.36 -7.50
C ALA A 68 7.22 9.83 -6.04
N PHE A 69 8.25 10.53 -5.61
CA PHE A 69 8.42 11.08 -4.24
C PHE A 69 7.41 12.22 -3.94
N ASP A 70 6.17 12.07 -4.35
CA ASP A 70 5.11 13.07 -4.21
C ASP A 70 4.34 12.98 -2.89
N THR A 71 4.42 11.83 -2.19
CA THR A 71 3.89 11.67 -0.84
C THR A 71 4.87 10.90 0.07
N PRO A 72 4.75 11.10 1.41
CA PRO A 72 5.62 10.44 2.38
C PRO A 72 5.60 8.92 2.30
N SER A 73 4.43 8.30 2.05
CA SER A 73 4.33 6.83 1.99
C SER A 73 5.11 6.24 0.81
N VAL A 74 5.03 6.86 -0.37
CA VAL A 74 5.81 6.41 -1.54
C VAL A 74 7.30 6.65 -1.31
N ALA A 75 7.66 7.77 -0.68
CA ALA A 75 9.05 8.06 -0.31
C ALA A 75 9.60 7.04 0.70
N ALA A 76 8.82 6.67 1.72
CA ALA A 76 9.19 5.65 2.70
C ALA A 76 9.42 4.27 2.05
N ILE A 77 8.55 3.87 1.13
CA ILE A 77 8.72 2.62 0.35
C ILE A 77 10.02 2.67 -0.48
N ALA A 78 10.29 3.81 -1.12
CA ALA A 78 11.44 3.96 -2.00
C ALA A 78 12.79 3.99 -1.24
N THR A 79 12.80 4.49 -0.01
CA THR A 79 14.01 4.60 0.84
C THR A 79 14.16 3.45 1.83
N GLY A 80 13.08 2.67 2.07
CA GLY A 80 13.08 1.58 3.03
C GLY A 80 13.85 0.36 2.55
N ALA A 81 14.44 -0.36 3.49
CA ALA A 81 15.11 -1.63 3.25
C ALA A 81 14.21 -2.84 3.51
N CYS A 82 13.07 -2.65 4.18
CA CYS A 82 12.14 -3.71 4.54
C CYS A 82 11.34 -4.23 3.33
N THR A 83 10.74 -5.40 3.50
CA THR A 83 9.81 -5.93 2.49
C THR A 83 8.58 -5.03 2.37
N THR A 84 8.25 -4.62 1.14
CA THR A 84 7.00 -3.94 0.83
C THR A 84 6.05 -4.90 0.12
N VAL A 85 4.89 -5.14 0.71
CA VAL A 85 3.83 -5.99 0.18
C VAL A 85 2.75 -5.12 -0.45
N LEU A 86 2.55 -5.26 -1.75
CA LEU A 86 1.58 -4.49 -2.54
C LEU A 86 0.42 -5.40 -2.92
N CYS A 87 -0.79 -5.03 -2.48
CA CYS A 87 -2.02 -5.80 -2.70
C CYS A 87 -2.92 -5.11 -3.74
N PRO A 88 -2.80 -5.44 -5.03
CA PRO A 88 -3.47 -4.73 -6.11
C PRO A 88 -4.99 -4.74 -6.01
N SER A 89 -5.62 -3.59 -6.33
CA SER A 89 -7.04 -3.45 -6.59
C SER A 89 -7.22 -2.79 -7.95
N LEU A 90 -7.69 -3.55 -8.92
CA LEU A 90 -7.62 -3.19 -10.34
C LEU A 90 -9.00 -3.28 -11.00
N PRO A 91 -9.42 -2.24 -11.74
CA PRO A 91 -10.54 -2.35 -12.66
C PRO A 91 -10.27 -3.42 -13.74
N PRO A 92 -11.31 -4.13 -14.25
CA PRO A 92 -11.14 -5.30 -15.12
C PRO A 92 -10.24 -5.06 -16.35
N ARG A 93 -10.36 -3.90 -16.99
CA ARG A 93 -9.58 -3.58 -18.21
C ARG A 93 -8.13 -3.20 -17.94
N ILE A 94 -7.77 -2.94 -16.68
CA ILE A 94 -6.41 -2.51 -16.33
C ILE A 94 -5.46 -3.69 -16.25
N VAL A 95 -5.95 -4.87 -15.91
CA VAL A 95 -5.12 -6.08 -15.72
C VAL A 95 -4.25 -6.39 -16.95
N GLU A 96 -4.81 -6.17 -18.14
CA GLU A 96 -4.12 -6.42 -19.42
C GLU A 96 -3.55 -5.13 -20.07
N HIS A 97 -3.70 -3.98 -19.40
CA HIS A 97 -3.25 -2.72 -20.00
C HIS A 97 -1.73 -2.64 -20.06
N PRO A 98 -1.13 -2.33 -21.25
CA PRO A 98 0.33 -2.36 -21.42
C PRO A 98 1.10 -1.49 -20.43
N LEU A 99 0.57 -0.31 -20.06
CA LEU A 99 1.22 0.57 -19.09
C LEU A 99 1.19 -0.03 -17.67
N TYR A 100 0.10 -0.72 -17.30
CA TYR A 100 0.05 -1.43 -16.02
C TYR A 100 1.03 -2.60 -15.99
N LEU A 101 1.07 -3.41 -17.06
CA LEU A 101 2.00 -4.53 -17.16
C LEU A 101 3.45 -4.05 -17.03
N ALA A 102 3.81 -2.97 -17.72
CA ALA A 102 5.14 -2.36 -17.60
C ALA A 102 5.44 -1.83 -16.18
N ALA A 103 4.45 -1.28 -15.49
CA ALA A 103 4.60 -0.84 -14.09
C ALA A 103 4.78 -2.03 -13.15
N ARG A 104 3.98 -3.08 -13.33
CA ARG A 104 4.09 -4.34 -12.59
C ARG A 104 5.48 -4.95 -12.74
N ASP A 105 5.97 -5.06 -13.96
CA ASP A 105 7.29 -5.64 -14.24
C ASP A 105 8.42 -4.84 -13.58
N ARG A 106 8.31 -3.50 -13.55
CA ARG A 106 9.26 -2.65 -12.81
C ARG A 106 9.22 -2.89 -11.30
N ILE A 107 8.02 -3.01 -10.73
CA ILE A 107 7.84 -3.29 -9.29
C ILE A 107 8.43 -4.66 -8.96
N GLN A 108 8.12 -5.69 -9.76
CA GLN A 108 8.60 -7.06 -9.54
C GLN A 108 10.12 -7.21 -9.75
N ALA A 109 10.75 -6.29 -10.47
CA ALA A 109 12.21 -6.26 -10.63
C ALA A 109 12.95 -5.80 -9.35
N VAL A 110 12.23 -5.23 -8.38
CA VAL A 110 12.81 -4.76 -7.11
C VAL A 110 12.72 -5.89 -6.07
N PRO A 111 13.85 -6.43 -5.56
CA PRO A 111 13.84 -7.65 -4.73
C PRO A 111 13.01 -7.56 -3.45
N GLN A 112 12.92 -6.38 -2.83
CA GLN A 112 12.17 -6.15 -1.61
C GLN A 112 10.67 -5.89 -1.86
N TYR A 113 10.21 -5.76 -3.11
CA TYR A 113 8.80 -5.54 -3.41
C TYR A 113 8.10 -6.86 -3.77
N ARG A 114 7.01 -7.15 -3.09
CA ARG A 114 6.16 -8.32 -3.34
C ARG A 114 4.78 -7.87 -3.76
N MET A 115 4.34 -8.27 -4.93
CA MET A 115 2.96 -8.08 -5.37
C MET A 115 2.16 -9.34 -5.06
N VAL A 116 1.07 -9.15 -4.33
CA VAL A 116 0.10 -10.22 -4.06
C VAL A 116 -0.78 -10.41 -5.30
N GLU A 117 -1.02 -11.65 -5.69
CA GLU A 117 -1.97 -11.94 -6.77
C GLU A 117 -3.39 -11.58 -6.34
N PRO A 118 -4.08 -10.71 -7.08
CA PRO A 118 -5.44 -10.35 -6.76
C PRO A 118 -6.42 -11.50 -7.01
N VAL A 119 -7.50 -11.53 -6.25
CA VAL A 119 -8.61 -12.46 -6.44
C VAL A 119 -9.76 -11.80 -7.18
N VAL A 120 -10.66 -12.59 -7.76
CA VAL A 120 -11.89 -12.07 -8.35
C VAL A 120 -12.85 -11.65 -7.22
N GLY A 121 -13.31 -10.41 -7.25
CA GLY A 121 -14.23 -9.85 -6.26
C GLY A 121 -15.05 -8.72 -6.84
N GLU A 122 -15.99 -8.20 -6.05
CA GLU A 122 -16.81 -7.07 -6.46
C GLU A 122 -16.04 -5.76 -6.25
N SER A 123 -15.93 -4.97 -7.31
CA SER A 123 -15.42 -3.62 -7.24
C SER A 123 -16.51 -2.66 -6.80
N LEU A 124 -16.33 -1.96 -5.68
CA LEU A 124 -17.25 -0.92 -5.22
C LEU A 124 -17.45 0.22 -6.24
N ALA A 125 -16.48 0.42 -7.13
CA ALA A 125 -16.52 1.50 -8.10
C ALA A 125 -17.34 1.18 -9.37
N SER A 126 -17.54 -0.10 -9.71
CA SER A 126 -18.14 -0.49 -10.99
C SER A 126 -19.30 -1.47 -10.89
N ALA A 127 -19.61 -1.99 -9.70
CA ALA A 127 -20.57 -3.08 -9.47
C ALA A 127 -20.36 -4.29 -10.43
N ALA A 128 -19.14 -4.45 -10.94
CA ALA A 128 -18.73 -5.51 -11.84
C ALA A 128 -17.60 -6.32 -11.20
N PRO A 129 -17.44 -7.61 -11.59
CA PRO A 129 -16.29 -8.38 -11.15
C PRO A 129 -14.99 -7.66 -11.50
N GLY A 130 -14.11 -7.53 -10.53
CA GLY A 130 -12.81 -6.89 -10.67
C GLY A 130 -11.74 -7.71 -9.95
N SER A 131 -10.50 -7.28 -10.08
CA SER A 131 -9.37 -7.83 -9.34
C SER A 131 -9.22 -7.06 -8.04
N VAL A 132 -9.49 -7.71 -6.90
CA VAL A 132 -9.38 -7.13 -5.56
C VAL A 132 -8.30 -7.85 -4.75
N PRO A 133 -7.71 -7.23 -3.74
CA PRO A 133 -6.79 -7.94 -2.87
C PRO A 133 -7.50 -9.07 -2.12
N PRO A 134 -6.81 -10.19 -1.83
CA PRO A 134 -7.34 -11.21 -0.93
C PRO A 134 -7.72 -10.59 0.42
N PRO A 135 -8.68 -11.17 1.16
CA PRO A 135 -9.00 -10.73 2.50
C PRO A 135 -7.76 -10.67 3.40
N LEU A 136 -7.68 -9.64 4.26
CA LEU A 136 -6.47 -9.39 5.07
C LEU A 136 -6.10 -10.59 5.98
N TRP A 137 -7.09 -11.32 6.49
CA TRP A 137 -6.85 -12.51 7.32
C TRP A 137 -6.19 -13.68 6.57
N GLU A 138 -6.30 -13.75 5.25
CA GLU A 138 -5.60 -14.73 4.43
C GLU A 138 -4.13 -14.36 4.23
N LEU A 139 -3.82 -13.07 4.25
CA LEU A 139 -2.45 -12.56 4.11
C LEU A 139 -1.69 -12.52 5.45
N TRP A 140 -2.42 -12.52 6.56
CA TRP A 140 -1.85 -12.26 7.89
C TRP A 140 -0.75 -13.26 8.29
N PRO A 141 -0.88 -14.58 8.09
CA PRO A 141 0.18 -15.53 8.44
C PRO A 141 1.49 -15.28 7.70
N ASP A 142 1.41 -14.89 6.42
CA ASP A 142 2.60 -14.57 5.62
C ASP A 142 3.27 -13.28 6.12
N LEU A 143 2.48 -12.27 6.48
CA LEU A 143 2.98 -11.01 7.03
C LEU A 143 3.65 -11.20 8.39
N GLU A 144 3.05 -11.99 9.29
CA GLU A 144 3.68 -12.34 10.58
C GLU A 144 5.01 -13.07 10.39
N GLY A 145 5.08 -13.96 9.42
CA GLY A 145 6.32 -14.67 9.06
C GLY A 145 7.43 -13.73 8.58
N MET A 146 7.10 -12.58 7.99
CA MET A 146 8.08 -11.57 7.55
C MET A 146 8.63 -10.74 8.72
N VAL A 147 7.81 -10.49 9.75
CA VAL A 147 8.20 -9.71 10.93
C VAL A 147 9.10 -10.52 11.89
N THR A 148 8.92 -11.84 11.92
CA THR A 148 9.62 -12.72 12.88
C THR A 148 10.97 -13.22 12.39
N GLN A 149 11.42 -12.86 11.18
CA GLN A 149 12.75 -13.23 10.68
C GLN A 149 13.76 -12.12 11.03
N PRO A 150 14.72 -12.38 11.95
CA PRO A 150 15.78 -11.45 12.27
C PRO A 150 16.80 -11.30 11.12
#